data_c5e5227a3f4965d605c6cfe76abd6e62
#
_entry.id   c5e5227a3f4965d605c6cfe76abd6e62
#
_cell.length_a   1.000
_cell.length_b   1.000
_cell.length_c   1.000
_cell.angle_alpha   90.00
_cell.angle_beta   90.00
_cell.angle_gamma   90.00
#
_symmetry.space_group_name_H-M   'P 1'
#
loop_
_entity.id
_entity.type
_entity.pdbx_description
1 polymer ?
#
loop_
_entity_poly.entity_id
_entity_poly.type
_entity_poly.pdbx_seq_one_letter_code
_entity_poly.pdbx_strand_id
1 'polypeptide(L)'
;MKFNELIENVKGWSTAKELDKASPLSQMLKLNEEWGELNGATVRKDKEKIADSVGDMMVVLTILAQQMNFSKIHLSLNPDENGQHNFHYVDQWSVELLYLHIANEIGLIARGLVDVSTNTNRINARTQIQLSSRNIAIYLMFIAKKFDLTLTECLELAWNEIKDRQGKMVDGVFVKESDL
;
A
#
# COMPACT_ATOMS: atom_id res chain seq x y z
N MET A 1 -0.05 -14.64 -10.91
CA MET A 1 0.85 -15.06 -9.78
C MET A 1 0.05 -15.16 -8.49
N LYS A 2 0.58 -15.83 -7.43
CA LYS A 2 -0.06 -15.79 -6.10
C LYS A 2 0.24 -14.46 -5.41
N PHE A 3 -0.67 -13.97 -4.57
CA PHE A 3 -0.53 -12.69 -3.87
C PHE A 3 0.80 -12.58 -3.08
N ASN A 4 1.16 -13.61 -2.32
CA ASN A 4 2.40 -13.60 -1.54
C ASN A 4 3.67 -13.59 -2.41
N GLU A 5 3.62 -14.21 -3.60
CA GLU A 5 4.73 -14.15 -4.58
C GLU A 5 4.92 -12.74 -5.10
N LEU A 6 3.82 -12.03 -5.40
CA LEU A 6 3.84 -10.64 -5.82
C LEU A 6 4.45 -9.74 -4.74
N ILE A 7 4.05 -9.91 -3.48
CA ILE A 7 4.63 -9.17 -2.35
C ILE A 7 6.15 -9.39 -2.24
N GLU A 8 6.62 -10.64 -2.34
CA GLU A 8 8.06 -10.93 -2.28
C GLU A 8 8.81 -10.39 -3.51
N ASN A 9 8.20 -10.38 -4.69
CA ASN A 9 8.77 -9.77 -5.89
C ASN A 9 8.91 -8.25 -5.74
N VAL A 10 7.87 -7.56 -5.24
CA VAL A 10 7.93 -6.11 -4.94
C VAL A 10 9.03 -5.81 -3.94
N LYS A 11 9.18 -6.63 -2.88
CA LYS A 11 10.27 -6.47 -1.89
C LYS A 11 11.65 -6.65 -2.53
N GLY A 12 11.82 -7.67 -3.35
CA GLY A 12 13.08 -7.92 -4.07
C GLY A 12 13.45 -6.76 -4.98
N TRP A 13 12.46 -6.26 -5.73
CA TRP A 13 12.63 -5.09 -6.60
C TRP A 13 12.97 -3.82 -5.80
N SER A 14 12.27 -3.57 -4.71
CA SER A 14 12.52 -2.45 -3.80
C SER A 14 13.95 -2.48 -3.25
N THR A 15 14.41 -3.66 -2.82
CA THR A 15 15.78 -3.83 -2.32
C THR A 15 16.82 -3.63 -3.44
N ALA A 16 16.57 -4.15 -4.64
CA ALA A 16 17.46 -3.95 -5.80
C ALA A 16 17.57 -2.47 -6.21
N LYS A 17 16.55 -1.67 -5.93
CA LYS A 17 16.50 -0.21 -6.19
C LYS A 17 16.83 0.63 -4.94
N GLU A 18 17.23 0.00 -3.83
CA GLU A 18 17.55 0.65 -2.54
C GLU A 18 16.39 1.45 -1.92
N LEU A 19 15.15 1.23 -2.37
CA LEU A 19 13.95 1.87 -1.84
C LEU A 19 13.66 1.48 -0.39
N ASP A 20 14.01 0.24 -0.01
CA ASP A 20 13.90 -0.27 1.36
C ASP A 20 14.75 0.52 2.38
N LYS A 21 15.78 1.23 1.90
CA LYS A 21 16.66 2.10 2.71
C LYS A 21 16.26 3.58 2.67
N ALA A 22 15.31 3.94 1.80
CA ALA A 22 14.84 5.31 1.67
C ALA A 22 14.01 5.75 2.89
N SER A 23 13.68 7.05 2.95
CA SER A 23 12.94 7.62 4.07
C SER A 23 11.46 7.17 4.07
N PRO A 24 10.94 6.65 5.20
CA PRO A 24 9.51 6.40 5.34
C PRO A 24 8.65 7.66 5.19
N LEU A 25 9.23 8.86 5.43
CA LEU A 25 8.54 10.13 5.22
C LEU A 25 8.28 10.39 3.73
N SER A 26 9.27 10.10 2.88
CA SER A 26 9.09 10.19 1.42
C SER A 26 8.07 9.15 0.92
N GLN A 27 8.06 7.96 1.53
CA GLN A 27 7.08 6.93 1.21
C GLN A 27 5.65 7.35 1.57
N MET A 28 5.49 8.16 2.63
CA MET A 28 4.20 8.74 2.98
C MET A 28 3.68 9.71 1.92
N LEU A 29 4.57 10.49 1.27
CA LEU A 29 4.18 11.36 0.16
C LEU A 29 3.67 10.54 -1.02
N LYS A 30 4.33 9.43 -1.35
CA LYS A 30 3.86 8.51 -2.39
C LYS A 30 2.50 7.89 -2.02
N LEU A 31 2.29 7.49 -0.77
CA LEU A 31 0.99 6.98 -0.35
C LEU A 31 -0.13 8.00 -0.55
N ASN A 32 0.12 9.29 -0.27
CA ASN A 32 -0.86 10.35 -0.49
C ASN A 32 -1.12 10.59 -1.99
N GLU A 33 -0.10 10.48 -2.83
CA GLU A 33 -0.22 10.60 -4.28
C GLU A 33 -1.14 9.50 -4.82
N GLU A 34 -0.82 8.24 -4.56
CA GLU A 34 -1.61 7.09 -5.03
C GLU A 34 -3.05 7.12 -4.46
N TRP A 35 -3.19 7.55 -3.21
CA TRP A 35 -4.50 7.76 -2.61
C TRP A 35 -5.32 8.83 -3.36
N GLY A 36 -4.69 9.93 -3.78
CA GLY A 36 -5.33 10.98 -4.59
C GLY A 36 -5.77 10.44 -5.95
N GLU A 37 -4.94 9.62 -6.60
CA GLU A 37 -5.26 8.99 -7.88
C GLU A 37 -6.44 8.03 -7.76
N LEU A 38 -6.45 7.16 -6.74
CA LEU A 38 -7.56 6.26 -6.45
C LEU A 38 -8.88 7.01 -6.22
N ASN A 39 -8.85 8.11 -5.45
CA ASN A 39 -10.03 8.97 -5.26
C ASN A 39 -10.54 9.52 -6.60
N GLY A 40 -9.63 10.08 -7.41
CA GLY A 40 -9.97 10.63 -8.72
C GLY A 40 -10.54 9.58 -9.69
N ALA A 41 -9.94 8.39 -9.71
CA ALA A 41 -10.41 7.27 -10.55
C ALA A 41 -11.81 6.82 -10.14
N THR A 42 -12.07 6.71 -8.82
CA THR A 42 -13.38 6.29 -8.29
C THR A 42 -14.50 7.28 -8.62
N VAL A 43 -14.24 8.59 -8.45
CA VAL A 43 -15.22 9.61 -8.80
C VAL A 43 -15.59 9.54 -10.29
N ARG A 44 -14.63 9.23 -11.16
CA ARG A 44 -14.84 9.07 -12.61
C ARG A 44 -15.35 7.67 -13.00
N LYS A 45 -15.44 6.74 -12.06
CA LYS A 45 -15.79 5.32 -12.29
C LYS A 45 -14.87 4.65 -13.33
N ASP A 46 -13.60 5.03 -13.32
CA ASP A 46 -12.56 4.51 -14.20
C ASP A 46 -11.98 3.22 -13.60
N LYS A 47 -12.53 2.07 -14.01
CA LYS A 47 -12.18 0.78 -13.44
C LYS A 47 -10.71 0.41 -13.66
N GLU A 48 -10.13 0.78 -14.81
CA GLU A 48 -8.72 0.48 -15.11
C GLU A 48 -7.80 1.27 -14.16
N LYS A 49 -8.05 2.56 -13.99
CA LYS A 49 -7.29 3.39 -13.04
C LYS A 49 -7.54 3.03 -11.58
N ILE A 50 -8.71 2.53 -11.23
CA ILE A 50 -8.96 2.01 -9.88
C ILE A 50 -8.08 0.77 -9.64
N ALA A 51 -8.00 -0.16 -10.60
CA ALA A 51 -7.16 -1.33 -10.48
C ALA A 51 -5.68 -0.97 -10.32
N ASP A 52 -5.20 -0.05 -11.12
CA ASP A 52 -3.85 0.50 -11.10
C ASP A 52 -3.54 1.14 -9.74
N SER A 53 -4.30 2.14 -9.33
CA SER A 53 -4.09 2.85 -8.05
C SER A 53 -4.19 1.93 -6.81
N VAL A 54 -5.07 0.93 -6.82
CA VAL A 54 -5.14 -0.09 -5.76
C VAL A 54 -3.83 -0.89 -5.72
N GLY A 55 -3.32 -1.29 -6.88
CA GLY A 55 -2.05 -2.00 -7.00
C GLY A 55 -0.86 -1.16 -6.51
N ASP A 56 -0.80 0.09 -6.94
CA ASP A 56 0.28 1.02 -6.57
C ASP A 56 0.26 1.35 -5.07
N MET A 57 -0.90 1.54 -4.46
CA MET A 57 -1.01 1.66 -3.01
C MET A 57 -0.46 0.42 -2.29
N MET A 58 -0.69 -0.80 -2.81
CA MET A 58 -0.13 -2.03 -2.24
C MET A 58 1.39 -2.10 -2.37
N VAL A 59 1.96 -1.63 -3.50
CA VAL A 59 3.41 -1.49 -3.69
C VAL A 59 3.98 -0.52 -2.64
N VAL A 60 3.38 0.66 -2.50
CA VAL A 60 3.81 1.69 -1.54
C VAL A 60 3.78 1.18 -0.10
N LEU A 61 2.70 0.49 0.31
CA LEU A 61 2.59 -0.10 1.64
C LEU A 61 3.61 -1.22 1.88
N THR A 62 3.94 -2.00 0.85
CA THR A 62 4.96 -3.05 0.92
C THR A 62 6.35 -2.47 1.18
N ILE A 63 6.70 -1.39 0.47
CA ILE A 63 7.97 -0.68 0.66
C ILE A 63 8.02 0.00 2.04
N LEU A 64 6.95 0.67 2.46
CA LEU A 64 6.86 1.26 3.81
C LEU A 64 7.09 0.21 4.90
N ALA A 65 6.54 -1.00 4.72
CA ALA A 65 6.75 -2.10 5.66
C ALA A 65 8.21 -2.53 5.74
N GLN A 66 8.94 -2.58 4.62
CA GLN A 66 10.38 -2.86 4.61
C GLN A 66 11.16 -1.76 5.31
N GLN A 67 10.92 -0.49 4.99
CA GLN A 67 11.57 0.68 5.61
C GLN A 67 11.35 0.72 7.14
N MET A 68 10.20 0.28 7.59
CA MET A 68 9.84 0.20 9.00
C MET A 68 10.29 -1.13 9.66
N ASN A 69 10.91 -2.06 8.93
CA ASN A 69 11.29 -3.40 9.41
C ASN A 69 10.12 -4.13 10.10
N PHE A 70 8.94 -4.12 9.47
CA PHE A 70 7.79 -4.87 9.96
C PHE A 70 7.90 -6.34 9.55
N SER A 71 7.36 -7.22 10.39
CA SER A 71 7.32 -8.65 10.06
C SER A 71 6.45 -8.92 8.84
N LYS A 72 6.74 -10.00 8.09
CA LYS A 72 6.00 -10.38 6.87
C LYS A 72 4.49 -10.56 7.08
N ILE A 73 4.06 -10.83 8.31
CA ILE A 73 2.67 -11.21 8.65
C ILE A 73 1.68 -10.06 8.49
N HIS A 74 2.10 -8.78 8.60
CA HIS A 74 1.14 -7.69 8.65
C HIS A 74 0.46 -7.37 7.31
N LEU A 75 1.11 -7.65 6.17
CA LEU A 75 0.51 -7.56 4.82
C LEU A 75 -0.01 -8.90 4.29
N SER A 76 0.16 -9.99 5.06
CA SER A 76 -0.40 -11.29 4.71
C SER A 76 -1.92 -11.26 4.92
N LEU A 77 -2.64 -11.03 3.85
CA LEU A 77 -4.12 -11.07 3.79
C LEU A 77 -4.59 -12.48 3.44
N ASN A 78 -3.90 -13.51 3.96
CA ASN A 78 -4.36 -14.87 3.73
C ASN A 78 -5.76 -15.03 4.33
N PRO A 79 -6.76 -15.43 3.52
CA PRO A 79 -7.96 -16.00 4.08
C PRO A 79 -7.55 -17.17 4.98
N ASP A 80 -8.34 -17.47 6.00
CA ASP A 80 -8.18 -18.73 6.73
C ASP A 80 -8.22 -19.91 5.74
N GLU A 81 -7.86 -21.11 6.18
CA GLU A 81 -7.83 -22.31 5.34
C GLU A 81 -9.16 -22.59 4.63
N ASN A 82 -10.26 -21.95 5.06
CA ASN A 82 -11.60 -22.01 4.50
C ASN A 82 -11.95 -20.83 3.58
N GLY A 83 -11.01 -19.90 3.32
CA GLY A 83 -11.24 -18.72 2.49
C GLY A 83 -12.11 -17.65 3.16
N GLN A 84 -12.35 -17.74 4.46
CA GLN A 84 -13.18 -16.80 5.22
C GLN A 84 -12.30 -15.79 5.96
N HIS A 85 -12.40 -14.52 5.57
CA HIS A 85 -11.95 -13.42 6.42
C HIS A 85 -13.04 -13.10 7.43
N ASN A 86 -12.68 -12.94 8.70
CA ASN A 86 -13.60 -12.47 9.77
C ASN A 86 -14.03 -11.00 9.60
N PHE A 87 -14.14 -10.52 8.35
CA PHE A 87 -14.47 -9.14 7.98
C PHE A 87 -15.84 -9.04 7.28
N HIS A 88 -16.75 -9.97 7.51
CA HIS A 88 -18.08 -9.98 6.88
C HIS A 88 -18.85 -8.66 7.04
N TYR A 89 -18.62 -7.92 8.13
CA TYR A 89 -19.22 -6.61 8.33
C TYR A 89 -18.69 -5.55 7.37
N VAL A 90 -17.42 -5.63 6.94
CA VAL A 90 -16.79 -4.68 6.01
C VAL A 90 -17.34 -4.86 4.59
N ASP A 91 -17.73 -6.07 4.22
CA ASP A 91 -18.31 -6.36 2.91
C ASP A 91 -19.64 -5.61 2.65
N GLN A 92 -20.34 -5.23 3.72
CA GLN A 92 -21.60 -4.47 3.66
C GLN A 92 -21.38 -2.95 3.55
N TRP A 93 -20.14 -2.46 3.73
CA TRP A 93 -19.87 -1.05 3.70
C TRP A 93 -19.97 -0.49 2.28
N SER A 94 -20.41 0.78 2.18
CA SER A 94 -20.37 1.48 0.91
C SER A 94 -18.93 1.83 0.52
N VAL A 95 -18.70 2.16 -0.74
CA VAL A 95 -17.40 2.60 -1.24
C VAL A 95 -16.93 3.84 -0.47
N GLU A 96 -17.82 4.81 -0.25
CA GLU A 96 -17.51 6.05 0.47
C GLU A 96 -17.07 5.77 1.91
N LEU A 97 -17.70 4.81 2.59
CA LEU A 97 -17.32 4.45 3.96
C LEU A 97 -15.93 3.80 4.00
N LEU A 98 -15.59 2.92 3.05
CA LEU A 98 -14.25 2.36 2.89
C LEU A 98 -13.21 3.46 2.69
N TYR A 99 -13.53 4.46 1.87
CA TYR A 99 -12.66 5.62 1.62
C TYR A 99 -12.43 6.46 2.89
N LEU A 100 -13.46 6.73 3.66
CA LEU A 100 -13.32 7.44 4.94
C LEU A 100 -12.43 6.68 5.93
N HIS A 101 -12.55 5.35 5.97
CA HIS A 101 -11.67 4.52 6.79
C HIS A 101 -10.22 4.57 6.32
N ILE A 102 -9.96 4.48 5.00
CA ILE A 102 -8.59 4.62 4.47
C ILE A 102 -8.02 5.99 4.80
N ALA A 103 -8.77 7.07 4.61
CA ALA A 103 -8.32 8.43 4.95
C ALA A 103 -7.93 8.55 6.44
N ASN A 104 -8.71 7.95 7.33
CA ASN A 104 -8.37 7.89 8.76
C ASN A 104 -7.06 7.13 9.02
N GLU A 105 -6.89 5.96 8.40
CA GLU A 105 -5.68 5.14 8.58
C GLU A 105 -4.43 5.83 8.01
N ILE A 106 -4.54 6.53 6.88
CA ILE A 106 -3.48 7.38 6.31
C ILE A 106 -3.07 8.45 7.32
N GLY A 107 -4.03 9.12 7.96
CA GLY A 107 -3.78 10.10 9.03
C GLY A 107 -3.06 9.48 10.24
N LEU A 108 -3.41 8.26 10.62
CA LEU A 108 -2.77 7.53 11.72
C LEU A 108 -1.34 7.09 11.36
N ILE A 109 -1.06 6.70 10.11
CA ILE A 109 0.30 6.45 9.63
C ILE A 109 1.12 7.73 9.69
N ALA A 110 0.60 8.84 9.16
CA ALA A 110 1.28 10.14 9.19
C ALA A 110 1.62 10.57 10.62
N ARG A 111 0.67 10.46 11.55
CA ARG A 111 0.89 10.72 12.97
C ARG A 111 2.00 9.85 13.56
N GLY A 112 1.94 8.54 13.28
CA GLY A 112 2.95 7.59 13.76
C GLY A 112 4.34 7.90 13.22
N LEU A 113 4.46 8.29 11.94
CA LEU A 113 5.74 8.67 11.32
C LEU A 113 6.31 9.96 11.98
N VAL A 114 5.47 10.95 12.31
CA VAL A 114 5.89 12.12 13.08
C VAL A 114 6.44 11.69 14.44
N ASP A 115 5.71 10.87 15.18
CA ASP A 115 6.12 10.41 16.51
C ASP A 115 7.43 9.59 16.47
N VAL A 116 7.64 8.77 15.44
CA VAL A 116 8.92 8.06 15.22
C VAL A 116 10.06 9.03 14.92
N SER A 117 9.82 10.03 14.06
CA SER A 117 10.84 11.00 13.62
C SER A 117 11.25 11.95 14.73
N THR A 118 10.33 12.32 15.62
CA THR A 118 10.57 13.19 16.76
C THR A 118 10.98 12.43 18.03
N ASN A 119 11.15 11.12 17.92
CA ASN A 119 11.45 10.21 19.04
C ASN A 119 10.41 10.24 20.17
N THR A 120 9.17 10.54 19.83
CA THR A 120 8.03 10.58 20.74
C THR A 120 7.28 9.27 20.67
N ASN A 121 7.13 8.56 21.79
CA ASN A 121 6.31 7.32 21.90
C ASN A 121 6.55 6.28 20.78
N ARG A 122 7.80 6.03 20.40
CA ARG A 122 8.21 5.23 19.23
C ARG A 122 7.58 3.85 19.15
N ILE A 123 7.44 3.14 20.26
CA ILE A 123 6.92 1.76 20.27
C ILE A 123 5.46 1.76 19.83
N ASN A 124 4.61 2.57 20.45
CA ASN A 124 3.20 2.66 20.10
C ASN A 124 3.00 3.21 18.69
N ALA A 125 3.82 4.20 18.29
CA ALA A 125 3.79 4.75 16.94
C ALA A 125 4.08 3.69 15.88
N ARG A 126 5.10 2.85 16.06
CA ARG A 126 5.42 1.74 15.12
C ARG A 126 4.27 0.73 15.03
N THR A 127 3.70 0.35 16.17
CA THR A 127 2.53 -0.55 16.20
C THR A 127 1.35 0.07 15.47
N GLN A 128 1.09 1.37 15.67
CA GLN A 128 0.02 2.08 14.98
C GLN A 128 0.23 2.08 13.47
N ILE A 129 1.45 2.41 12.98
CA ILE A 129 1.77 2.38 11.55
C ILE A 129 1.52 0.99 10.96
N GLN A 130 1.97 -0.06 11.67
CA GLN A 130 1.80 -1.45 11.23
C GLN A 130 0.31 -1.84 11.11
N LEU A 131 -0.50 -1.53 12.12
CA LEU A 131 -1.92 -1.83 12.14
C LEU A 131 -2.67 -1.05 11.06
N SER A 132 -2.38 0.25 10.94
CA SER A 132 -3.01 1.10 9.93
C SER A 132 -2.65 0.66 8.51
N SER A 133 -1.40 0.29 8.24
CA SER A 133 -1.00 -0.26 6.93
C SER A 133 -1.77 -1.53 6.59
N ARG A 134 -1.95 -2.44 7.56
CA ARG A 134 -2.77 -3.64 7.39
C ARG A 134 -4.23 -3.31 7.12
N ASN A 135 -4.81 -2.38 7.86
CA ASN A 135 -6.21 -1.98 7.69
C ASN A 135 -6.44 -1.39 6.30
N ILE A 136 -5.54 -0.52 5.81
CA ILE A 136 -5.61 0.00 4.44
C ILE A 136 -5.62 -1.16 3.44
N ALA A 137 -4.72 -2.14 3.55
CA ALA A 137 -4.67 -3.27 2.64
C ALA A 137 -5.98 -4.08 2.64
N ILE A 138 -6.62 -4.26 3.82
CA ILE A 138 -7.94 -4.89 3.93
C ILE A 138 -9.00 -4.05 3.21
N TYR A 139 -9.04 -2.74 3.42
CA TYR A 139 -10.04 -1.88 2.77
C TYR A 139 -9.84 -1.80 1.27
N LEU A 140 -8.59 -1.80 0.77
CA LEU A 140 -8.27 -1.89 -0.66
C LEU A 140 -8.79 -3.20 -1.28
N MET A 141 -8.69 -4.32 -0.56
CA MET A 141 -9.27 -5.59 -1.01
C MET A 141 -10.80 -5.48 -1.20
N PHE A 142 -11.50 -4.82 -0.26
CA PHE A 142 -12.95 -4.61 -0.38
C PHE A 142 -13.30 -3.59 -1.46
N ILE A 143 -12.50 -2.54 -1.66
CA ILE A 143 -12.67 -1.61 -2.77
C ILE A 143 -12.54 -2.36 -4.10
N ALA A 144 -11.46 -3.12 -4.30
CA ALA A 144 -11.29 -3.92 -5.51
C ALA A 144 -12.53 -4.80 -5.78
N LYS A 145 -13.02 -5.51 -4.76
CA LYS A 145 -14.23 -6.34 -4.86
C LYS A 145 -15.47 -5.55 -5.30
N LYS A 146 -15.65 -4.29 -4.84
CA LYS A 146 -16.79 -3.44 -5.27
C LYS A 146 -16.76 -3.09 -6.75
N PHE A 147 -15.62 -3.23 -7.40
CA PHE A 147 -15.43 -2.99 -8.84
C PHE A 147 -15.17 -4.28 -9.62
N ASP A 148 -15.55 -5.45 -9.07
CA ASP A 148 -15.34 -6.77 -9.68
C ASP A 148 -13.86 -7.02 -10.04
N LEU A 149 -12.97 -6.70 -9.10
CA LEU A 149 -11.53 -6.93 -9.15
C LEU A 149 -11.09 -7.72 -7.92
N THR A 150 -9.95 -8.35 -8.02
CA THR A 150 -9.25 -8.89 -6.85
C THR A 150 -8.02 -8.06 -6.52
N LEU A 151 -7.65 -8.02 -5.24
CA LEU A 151 -6.42 -7.34 -4.82
C LEU A 151 -5.17 -7.93 -5.51
N THR A 152 -5.20 -9.24 -5.81
CA THR A 152 -4.12 -9.93 -6.51
C THR A 152 -3.98 -9.42 -7.95
N GLU A 153 -5.07 -9.27 -8.69
CA GLU A 153 -5.05 -8.71 -10.06
C GLU A 153 -4.52 -7.29 -10.06
N CYS A 154 -4.97 -6.45 -9.14
CA CYS A 154 -4.49 -5.07 -9.01
C CYS A 154 -2.97 -5.02 -8.73
N LEU A 155 -2.49 -5.83 -7.77
CA LEU A 155 -1.06 -5.88 -7.47
C LEU A 155 -0.24 -6.47 -8.62
N GLU A 156 -0.79 -7.43 -9.40
CA GLU A 156 -0.12 -7.99 -10.57
C GLU A 156 0.01 -6.98 -11.70
N LEU A 157 -0.99 -6.10 -11.89
CA LEU A 157 -0.89 -4.96 -12.81
C LEU A 157 0.26 -4.04 -12.42
N ALA A 158 0.27 -3.54 -11.20
CA ALA A 158 1.34 -2.67 -10.69
C ALA A 158 2.72 -3.34 -10.77
N TRP A 159 2.82 -4.64 -10.41
CA TRP A 159 4.06 -5.39 -10.55
C TRP A 159 4.56 -5.45 -11.99
N ASN A 160 3.67 -5.72 -12.95
CA ASN A 160 4.04 -5.78 -14.37
C ASN A 160 4.53 -4.43 -14.90
N GLU A 161 4.08 -3.32 -14.34
CA GLU A 161 4.54 -1.99 -14.70
C GLU A 161 5.92 -1.69 -14.09
N ILE A 162 6.16 -2.05 -12.81
CA ILE A 162 7.39 -1.64 -12.11
C ILE A 162 8.56 -2.59 -12.30
N LYS A 163 8.35 -3.89 -12.55
CA LYS A 163 9.41 -4.93 -12.56
C LYS A 163 10.60 -4.61 -13.46
N ASP A 164 10.34 -4.00 -14.62
CA ASP A 164 11.35 -3.64 -15.62
C ASP A 164 11.72 -2.14 -15.59
N ARG A 165 11.14 -1.37 -14.65
CA ARG A 165 11.32 0.08 -14.53
C ARG A 165 12.78 0.41 -14.23
N GLN A 166 13.42 1.19 -15.12
CA GLN A 166 14.75 1.72 -14.93
C GLN A 166 14.71 3.08 -14.21
N GLY A 167 15.78 3.39 -13.48
CA GLY A 167 15.92 4.63 -12.72
C GLY A 167 16.96 4.49 -11.62
N LYS A 168 17.21 5.57 -10.91
CA LYS A 168 18.17 5.61 -9.80
C LYS A 168 17.65 6.46 -8.62
N MET A 169 18.27 6.26 -7.47
CA MET A 169 18.00 7.12 -6.31
C MET A 169 18.69 8.48 -6.51
N VAL A 170 17.93 9.57 -6.39
CA VAL A 170 18.40 10.95 -6.40
C VAL A 170 17.85 11.63 -5.15
N ASP A 171 18.73 12.12 -4.28
CA ASP A 171 18.38 12.79 -3.03
C ASP A 171 17.35 12.01 -2.16
N GLY A 172 17.47 10.67 -2.15
CA GLY A 172 16.59 9.80 -1.35
C GLY A 172 15.22 9.49 -1.99
N VAL A 173 15.02 9.88 -3.25
CA VAL A 173 13.81 9.60 -4.04
C VAL A 173 14.22 8.80 -5.29
N PHE A 174 13.44 7.76 -5.63
CA PHE A 174 13.65 7.03 -6.88
C PHE A 174 13.11 7.86 -8.06
N VAL A 175 14.00 8.21 -8.98
CA VAL A 175 13.68 8.96 -10.21
C VAL A 175 13.74 7.98 -11.38
N LYS A 176 12.66 7.94 -12.17
CA LYS A 176 12.59 7.12 -13.40
C LYS A 176 13.65 7.61 -14.39
N GLU A 177 14.20 6.71 -15.20
CA GLU A 177 15.18 7.07 -16.22
C GLU A 177 14.64 8.10 -17.23
N SER A 178 13.32 8.05 -17.51
CA SER A 178 12.63 9.02 -18.37
C SER A 178 12.61 10.46 -17.80
N ASP A 179 12.82 10.62 -16.49
CA ASP A 179 12.67 11.88 -15.76
C ASP A 179 14.05 12.42 -15.32
N LEU A 180 15.15 11.74 -15.73
CA LEU A 180 16.54 12.13 -15.49
C LEU A 180 17.07 12.97 -16.62
#